data_0708ffbe9156a2272c517ed1b8f13397
#
_entry.id   0708ffbe9156a2272c517ed1b8f13397
#
_cell.length_a   1.000
_cell.length_b   1.000
_cell.length_c   1.000
_cell.angle_alpha   90.00
_cell.angle_beta   90.00
_cell.angle_gamma   90.00
#
_symmetry.space_group_name_H-M   'P 1'
#
loop_
_entity.id
_entity.type
_entity.pdbx_description
1 polymer ?
#
loop_
_entity_poly.entity_id
_entity_poly.type
_entity_poly.pdbx_seq_one_letter_code
_entity_poly.pdbx_strand_id
1 'polypeptide(L)'
;MRKLLIALASATALLATSAAAQEKIKIGAAPYGLNAEFMQIWTAALQDHPAVKSGEVELTVFDGRYDALVQQDQFKTMITQKYNAIIFAPIDVDAGAAAVQSAVDAGIPVIGSNTRVNSDQLTSYVGSDDTVSGYLEAKSVLDKIGCKGNVVIIEGPVGQSAQIQRLEGNKKALAECPDVKVLEDQTANWSRAEAQTLMENWLTAHPNQINGIIGQNDEMALGAIEAVKAAGLDVKSFAIAGIDGVTDALRAVKAGEMTSILQDARAQAQGALDLAIFNARKGDYKPESDIWTTYKDMPWNGGKDKTYNVPWTPVTAENVDQLLSTRK
;
A
#
# COMPACT_ATOMS: atom_id res chain seq x y z
N MET A 1 -32.72 18.54 -84.99
CA MET A 1 -32.93 17.51 -83.96
C MET A 1 -31.61 17.42 -83.13
N ARG A 2 -31.51 18.14 -82.00
CA ARG A 2 -30.35 18.12 -81.13
C ARG A 2 -30.74 17.30 -79.88
N LYS A 3 -30.08 16.18 -79.67
CA LYS A 3 -30.22 15.36 -78.43
C LYS A 3 -29.38 15.93 -77.33
N LEU A 4 -30.02 16.39 -76.25
CA LEU A 4 -29.38 16.81 -75.00
C LEU A 4 -29.09 15.54 -74.17
N LEU A 5 -27.80 15.30 -73.85
CA LEU A 5 -27.38 14.29 -72.91
C LEU A 5 -27.21 14.98 -71.53
N ILE A 6 -28.05 14.59 -70.59
CA ILE A 6 -27.96 14.99 -69.20
C ILE A 6 -27.05 13.98 -68.50
N ALA A 7 -25.84 14.42 -68.05
CA ALA A 7 -24.94 13.62 -67.18
C ALA A 7 -25.33 13.84 -65.74
N LEU A 8 -25.80 12.75 -65.09
CA LEU A 8 -26.07 12.72 -63.64
C LEU A 8 -24.75 12.47 -62.93
N ALA A 9 -24.21 13.51 -62.27
CA ALA A 9 -23.04 13.37 -61.39
C ALA A 9 -23.54 12.94 -60.02
N SER A 10 -23.35 11.68 -59.66
CA SER A 10 -23.59 11.17 -58.30
C SER A 10 -22.45 11.61 -57.39
N ALA A 11 -22.70 12.59 -56.55
CA ALA A 11 -21.78 13.01 -55.46
C ALA A 11 -21.92 12.04 -54.29
N THR A 12 -20.99 11.08 -54.17
CA THR A 12 -20.84 10.23 -53.00
C THR A 12 -20.17 11.06 -51.92
N ALA A 13 -20.95 11.58 -50.96
CA ALA A 13 -20.43 12.19 -49.76
C ALA A 13 -19.86 11.09 -48.86
N LEU A 14 -18.53 10.97 -48.80
CA LEU A 14 -17.84 10.20 -47.75
C LEU A 14 -18.06 10.92 -46.42
N LEU A 15 -18.96 10.41 -45.60
CA LEU A 15 -19.04 10.72 -44.18
C LEU A 15 -17.80 10.11 -43.52
N ALA A 16 -16.72 10.88 -43.44
CA ALA A 16 -15.62 10.60 -42.53
C ALA A 16 -16.13 10.80 -41.12
N THR A 17 -16.62 9.73 -40.49
CA THR A 17 -16.76 9.69 -39.04
C THR A 17 -15.36 9.81 -38.47
N SER A 18 -14.94 11.03 -38.09
CA SER A 18 -13.82 11.21 -37.20
C SER A 18 -14.19 10.46 -35.94
N ALA A 19 -13.60 9.28 -35.73
CA ALA A 19 -13.53 8.69 -34.39
C ALA A 19 -12.82 9.75 -33.53
N ALA A 20 -13.59 10.52 -32.74
CA ALA A 20 -13.01 11.38 -31.74
C ALA A 20 -12.17 10.46 -30.88
N ALA A 21 -10.85 10.62 -30.91
CA ALA A 21 -9.97 9.91 -30.01
C ALA A 21 -10.47 10.21 -28.61
N GLN A 22 -10.95 9.20 -27.91
CA GLN A 22 -11.46 9.35 -26.57
C GLN A 22 -10.31 9.96 -25.75
N GLU A 23 -10.57 11.13 -25.15
CA GLU A 23 -9.54 11.83 -24.35
C GLU A 23 -9.08 10.90 -23.23
N LYS A 24 -7.77 10.68 -23.12
CA LYS A 24 -7.19 9.80 -22.12
C LYS A 24 -7.48 10.34 -20.73
N ILE A 25 -7.83 9.45 -19.83
CA ILE A 25 -8.03 9.80 -18.44
C ILE A 25 -6.65 9.92 -17.78
N LYS A 26 -6.32 11.11 -17.26
CA LYS A 26 -5.06 11.35 -16.54
C LYS A 26 -5.25 11.05 -15.05
N ILE A 27 -4.54 10.06 -14.54
CA ILE A 27 -4.55 9.70 -13.13
C ILE A 27 -3.14 9.85 -12.56
N GLY A 28 -3.03 10.62 -11.47
CA GLY A 28 -1.80 10.72 -10.71
C GLY A 28 -1.82 9.79 -9.51
N ALA A 29 -0.73 9.09 -9.27
CA ALA A 29 -0.54 8.29 -8.06
C ALA A 29 0.61 8.88 -7.24
N ALA A 30 0.33 9.23 -5.99
CA ALA A 30 1.28 9.86 -5.07
C ALA A 30 1.53 8.95 -3.85
N PRO A 31 2.32 7.86 -4.00
CA PRO A 31 2.77 7.05 -2.88
C PRO A 31 3.73 7.85 -1.99
N TYR A 32 3.80 7.48 -0.70
CA TYR A 32 4.71 8.14 0.25
C TYR A 32 6.19 7.97 -0.10
N GLY A 33 6.57 6.91 -0.81
CA GLY A 33 7.93 6.63 -1.27
C GLY A 33 8.00 5.35 -2.07
N LEU A 34 9.10 5.11 -2.79
CA LEU A 34 9.28 3.94 -3.67
C LEU A 34 10.45 3.04 -3.26
N ASN A 35 11.08 3.29 -2.11
CA ASN A 35 12.26 2.53 -1.70
C ASN A 35 11.92 1.13 -1.17
N ALA A 36 10.76 0.95 -0.51
CA ALA A 36 10.34 -0.33 0.02
C ALA A 36 9.69 -1.21 -1.06
N GLU A 37 9.97 -2.54 -1.01
CA GLU A 37 9.43 -3.52 -1.96
C GLU A 37 7.89 -3.47 -2.02
N PHE A 38 7.21 -3.28 -0.88
CA PHE A 38 5.75 -3.16 -0.85
C PHE A 38 5.22 -2.08 -1.82
N MET A 39 5.78 -0.87 -1.79
CA MET A 39 5.38 0.22 -2.67
C MET A 39 5.80 0.00 -4.13
N GLN A 40 6.86 -0.76 -4.38
CA GLN A 40 7.23 -1.18 -5.74
C GLN A 40 6.20 -2.16 -6.31
N ILE A 41 5.73 -3.14 -5.52
CA ILE A 41 4.66 -4.07 -5.90
C ILE A 41 3.35 -3.30 -6.14
N TRP A 42 3.00 -2.37 -5.25
CA TRP A 42 1.82 -1.52 -5.38
C TRP A 42 1.85 -0.70 -6.68
N THR A 43 2.99 -0.08 -6.99
CA THR A 43 3.19 0.71 -8.21
C THR A 43 3.12 -0.16 -9.46
N ALA A 44 3.78 -1.32 -9.46
CA ALA A 44 3.72 -2.27 -10.55
C ALA A 44 2.28 -2.74 -10.81
N ALA A 45 1.50 -2.96 -9.75
CA ALA A 45 0.10 -3.36 -9.86
C ALA A 45 -0.80 -2.27 -10.47
N LEU A 46 -0.53 -0.98 -10.22
CA LEU A 46 -1.18 0.12 -10.93
C LEU A 46 -0.85 0.11 -12.43
N GLN A 47 0.43 -0.08 -12.78
CA GLN A 47 0.90 -0.14 -14.16
C GLN A 47 0.36 -1.37 -14.91
N ASP A 48 0.13 -2.46 -14.19
CA ASP A 48 -0.41 -3.71 -14.73
C ASP A 48 -1.94 -3.71 -14.91
N HIS A 49 -2.63 -2.67 -14.46
CA HIS A 49 -4.07 -2.57 -14.60
C HIS A 49 -4.52 -2.55 -16.09
N PRO A 50 -5.61 -3.26 -16.48
CA PRO A 50 -6.06 -3.32 -17.86
C PRO A 50 -6.23 -1.96 -18.54
N ALA A 51 -6.85 -0.99 -17.87
CA ALA A 51 -7.07 0.36 -18.39
C ALA A 51 -5.77 1.15 -18.66
N VAL A 52 -4.69 0.87 -17.88
CA VAL A 52 -3.37 1.45 -18.15
C VAL A 52 -2.71 0.76 -19.34
N LYS A 53 -2.75 -0.58 -19.38
CA LYS A 53 -2.18 -1.36 -20.49
C LYS A 53 -2.85 -1.10 -21.82
N SER A 54 -4.15 -0.85 -21.84
CA SER A 54 -4.88 -0.49 -23.05
C SER A 54 -4.59 0.93 -23.54
N GLY A 55 -4.00 1.78 -22.68
CA GLY A 55 -3.75 3.19 -22.97
C GLY A 55 -4.96 4.10 -22.80
N GLU A 56 -6.05 3.60 -22.21
CA GLU A 56 -7.22 4.39 -21.81
C GLU A 56 -6.86 5.37 -20.69
N VAL A 57 -6.05 4.92 -19.74
CA VAL A 57 -5.54 5.71 -18.63
C VAL A 57 -4.08 6.10 -18.89
N GLU A 58 -3.79 7.39 -18.77
CA GLU A 58 -2.43 7.93 -18.64
C GLU A 58 -2.11 8.02 -17.16
N LEU A 59 -1.36 7.03 -16.66
CA LEU A 59 -0.94 6.97 -15.27
C LEU A 59 0.43 7.63 -15.07
N THR A 60 0.54 8.55 -14.12
CA THR A 60 1.81 9.11 -13.66
C THR A 60 2.01 8.81 -12.19
N VAL A 61 3.13 8.19 -11.85
CA VAL A 61 3.52 7.91 -10.46
C VAL A 61 4.51 8.96 -9.98
N PHE A 62 4.21 9.59 -8.85
CA PHE A 62 5.00 10.66 -8.22
C PHE A 62 5.63 10.12 -6.93
N ASP A 63 6.92 9.87 -6.91
CA ASP A 63 7.63 9.42 -5.71
C ASP A 63 7.59 10.49 -4.61
N GLY A 64 6.92 10.21 -3.50
CA GLY A 64 6.79 11.11 -2.35
C GLY A 64 8.06 11.26 -1.52
N ARG A 65 9.08 10.40 -1.73
CA ARG A 65 10.41 10.44 -1.10
C ARG A 65 10.38 10.50 0.42
N TYR A 66 9.32 9.97 1.04
CA TYR A 66 9.06 10.04 2.48
C TYR A 66 9.02 11.49 3.03
N ASP A 67 8.58 12.44 2.20
CA ASP A 67 8.50 13.86 2.53
C ASP A 67 7.11 14.42 2.22
N ALA A 68 6.42 14.91 3.24
CA ALA A 68 5.09 15.46 3.13
C ALA A 68 5.03 16.73 2.28
N LEU A 69 6.09 17.55 2.27
CA LEU A 69 6.16 18.77 1.44
C LEU A 69 6.29 18.38 -0.03
N VAL A 70 7.08 17.35 -0.35
CA VAL A 70 7.17 16.80 -1.71
C VAL A 70 5.79 16.34 -2.19
N GLN A 71 5.03 15.60 -1.36
CA GLN A 71 3.69 15.18 -1.72
C GLN A 71 2.74 16.37 -1.94
N GLN A 72 2.82 17.43 -1.12
CA GLN A 72 2.03 18.65 -1.33
C GLN A 72 2.36 19.34 -2.68
N ASP A 73 3.63 19.41 -3.06
CA ASP A 73 4.02 20.00 -4.35
C ASP A 73 3.60 19.13 -5.54
N GLN A 74 3.57 17.81 -5.37
CA GLN A 74 3.00 16.88 -6.36
C GLN A 74 1.50 17.13 -6.56
N PHE A 75 0.74 17.36 -5.49
CA PHE A 75 -0.67 17.73 -5.58
C PHE A 75 -0.87 19.03 -6.34
N LYS A 76 -0.09 20.09 -6.04
CA LYS A 76 -0.12 21.35 -6.80
C LYS A 76 0.14 21.13 -8.30
N THR A 77 1.09 20.25 -8.61
CA THR A 77 1.41 19.86 -10.00
C THR A 77 0.23 19.18 -10.67
N MET A 78 -0.36 18.17 -10.03
CA MET A 78 -1.51 17.43 -10.58
C MET A 78 -2.74 18.36 -10.76
N ILE A 79 -2.99 19.26 -9.83
CA ILE A 79 -4.07 20.26 -9.92
C ILE A 79 -3.82 21.19 -11.12
N THR A 80 -2.62 21.76 -11.24
CA THR A 80 -2.27 22.67 -12.33
C THR A 80 -2.36 21.99 -13.71
N GLN A 81 -1.97 20.72 -13.79
CA GLN A 81 -2.02 19.91 -15.02
C GLN A 81 -3.40 19.26 -15.26
N LYS A 82 -4.39 19.55 -14.42
CA LYS A 82 -5.79 19.10 -14.52
C LYS A 82 -5.92 17.58 -14.62
N TYR A 83 -5.31 16.85 -13.69
CA TYR A 83 -5.54 15.42 -13.56
C TYR A 83 -7.02 15.14 -13.28
N ASN A 84 -7.54 14.01 -13.77
CA ASN A 84 -8.94 13.64 -13.63
C ASN A 84 -9.23 12.99 -12.27
N ALA A 85 -8.22 12.35 -11.66
CA ALA A 85 -8.28 11.80 -10.31
C ALA A 85 -6.85 11.64 -9.74
N ILE A 86 -6.76 11.53 -8.41
CA ILE A 86 -5.51 11.30 -7.69
C ILE A 86 -5.68 10.06 -6.81
N ILE A 87 -4.71 9.13 -6.86
CA ILE A 87 -4.55 8.04 -5.90
C ILE A 87 -3.48 8.45 -4.90
N PHE A 88 -3.77 8.38 -3.61
CA PHE A 88 -2.91 8.95 -2.59
C PHE A 88 -2.64 7.98 -1.44
N ALA A 89 -1.34 7.74 -1.18
CA ALA A 89 -0.85 7.07 0.02
C ALA A 89 0.03 8.05 0.80
N PRO A 90 -0.52 8.76 1.82
CA PRO A 90 0.20 9.81 2.53
C PRO A 90 1.32 9.28 3.44
N ILE A 91 2.37 10.09 3.60
CA ILE A 91 3.43 9.86 4.60
C ILE A 91 3.01 10.38 5.99
N ASP A 92 2.14 11.35 6.04
CA ASP A 92 1.67 11.99 7.27
C ASP A 92 0.16 12.26 7.21
N VAL A 93 -0.55 11.95 8.30
CA VAL A 93 -2.02 12.01 8.32
C VAL A 93 -2.56 13.44 8.23
N ASP A 94 -1.88 14.41 8.85
CA ASP A 94 -2.36 15.79 8.93
C ASP A 94 -1.88 16.62 7.75
N ALA A 95 -0.60 16.51 7.36
CA ALA A 95 -0.07 17.14 6.15
C ALA A 95 -0.79 16.64 4.88
N GLY A 96 -1.14 15.34 4.85
CA GLY A 96 -1.94 14.74 3.80
C GLY A 96 -3.34 15.34 3.70
N ALA A 97 -3.96 15.71 4.83
CA ALA A 97 -5.29 16.34 4.83
C ALA A 97 -5.33 17.67 4.06
N ALA A 98 -4.28 18.50 4.20
CA ALA A 98 -4.17 19.76 3.46
C ALA A 98 -4.01 19.54 1.94
N ALA A 99 -3.27 18.50 1.53
CA ALA A 99 -3.13 18.13 0.13
C ALA A 99 -4.48 17.67 -0.47
N VAL A 100 -5.21 16.81 0.25
CA VAL A 100 -6.57 16.36 -0.15
C VAL A 100 -7.51 17.54 -0.31
N GLN A 101 -7.56 18.46 0.67
CA GLN A 101 -8.41 19.64 0.60
C GLN A 101 -8.13 20.48 -0.66
N SER A 102 -6.85 20.69 -1.00
CA SER A 102 -6.47 21.45 -2.20
C SER A 102 -6.97 20.81 -3.50
N ALA A 103 -6.96 19.47 -3.60
CA ALA A 103 -7.48 18.76 -4.77
C ALA A 103 -9.00 18.82 -4.83
N VAL A 104 -9.68 18.66 -3.69
CA VAL A 104 -11.14 18.75 -3.58
C VAL A 104 -11.65 20.14 -3.98
N ASP A 105 -10.98 21.21 -3.53
CA ASP A 105 -11.30 22.60 -3.91
C ASP A 105 -11.12 22.83 -5.42
N ALA A 106 -10.21 22.08 -6.06
CA ALA A 106 -10.04 22.08 -7.51
C ALA A 106 -11.00 21.15 -8.26
N GLY A 107 -11.89 20.45 -7.56
CA GLY A 107 -12.87 19.51 -8.14
C GLY A 107 -12.26 18.18 -8.59
N ILE A 108 -11.07 17.80 -8.08
CA ILE A 108 -10.38 16.57 -8.41
C ILE A 108 -10.65 15.51 -7.33
N PRO A 109 -11.27 14.36 -7.65
CA PRO A 109 -11.49 13.29 -6.70
C PRO A 109 -10.16 12.68 -6.23
N VAL A 110 -10.05 12.41 -4.93
CA VAL A 110 -8.88 11.77 -4.32
C VAL A 110 -9.29 10.42 -3.74
N ILE A 111 -8.65 9.37 -4.20
CA ILE A 111 -8.81 8.01 -3.70
C ILE A 111 -7.63 7.69 -2.78
N GLY A 112 -7.90 7.51 -1.49
CA GLY A 112 -6.90 7.03 -0.55
C GLY A 112 -6.55 5.57 -0.80
N SER A 113 -5.28 5.20 -0.64
CA SER A 113 -4.83 3.81 -0.74
C SER A 113 -3.70 3.54 0.25
N ASN A 114 -3.65 2.33 0.80
CA ASN A 114 -2.68 1.86 1.77
C ASN A 114 -2.70 2.63 3.11
N THR A 115 -2.16 3.84 3.17
CA THR A 115 -2.17 4.69 4.37
C THR A 115 -3.34 5.66 4.37
N ARG A 116 -3.81 6.05 5.54
CA ARG A 116 -4.96 6.96 5.74
C ARG A 116 -4.50 8.39 5.94
N VAL A 117 -5.40 9.30 5.68
CA VAL A 117 -5.27 10.73 5.95
C VAL A 117 -6.34 11.16 6.97
N ASN A 118 -6.02 12.14 7.78
CA ASN A 118 -6.97 12.73 8.73
C ASN A 118 -7.93 13.72 8.03
N SER A 119 -8.75 13.17 7.13
CA SER A 119 -9.72 13.93 6.33
C SER A 119 -10.93 13.07 5.98
N ASP A 120 -12.12 13.62 6.09
CA ASP A 120 -13.38 13.06 5.60
C ASP A 120 -13.66 13.38 4.13
N GLN A 121 -12.79 14.19 3.50
CA GLN A 121 -12.93 14.67 2.13
C GLN A 121 -12.45 13.66 1.07
N LEU A 122 -11.82 12.54 1.48
CA LEU A 122 -11.52 11.48 0.53
C LEU A 122 -12.78 11.01 -0.18
N THR A 123 -12.70 10.85 -1.49
CA THR A 123 -13.80 10.29 -2.29
C THR A 123 -14.07 8.85 -1.87
N SER A 124 -13.02 8.02 -1.80
CA SER A 124 -13.03 6.66 -1.29
C SER A 124 -11.64 6.28 -0.76
N TYR A 125 -11.56 5.16 -0.04
CA TYR A 125 -10.31 4.58 0.44
C TYR A 125 -10.29 3.07 0.16
N VAL A 126 -9.16 2.56 -0.33
CA VAL A 126 -8.88 1.12 -0.49
C VAL A 126 -7.61 0.77 0.27
N GLY A 127 -7.74 0.00 1.32
CA GLY A 127 -6.61 -0.40 2.17
C GLY A 127 -7.04 -1.42 3.19
N SER A 128 -6.22 -1.62 4.20
CA SER A 128 -6.46 -2.58 5.27
C SER A 128 -6.62 -1.87 6.62
N ASP A 129 -7.13 -2.56 7.63
CA ASP A 129 -7.17 -2.07 9.01
C ASP A 129 -5.83 -2.40 9.69
N ASP A 130 -4.96 -1.42 9.80
CA ASP A 130 -3.62 -1.60 10.36
C ASP A 130 -3.61 -1.87 11.87
N THR A 131 -4.70 -1.56 12.60
CA THR A 131 -4.83 -1.97 14.01
C THR A 131 -4.91 -3.49 14.13
N VAL A 132 -5.59 -4.14 13.17
CA VAL A 132 -5.69 -5.61 13.12
C VAL A 132 -4.33 -6.24 12.84
N SER A 133 -3.59 -5.74 11.85
CA SER A 133 -2.28 -6.32 11.54
C SER A 133 -1.27 -6.14 12.67
N GLY A 134 -1.21 -4.95 13.30
CA GLY A 134 -0.36 -4.73 14.47
C GLY A 134 -0.72 -5.64 15.64
N TYR A 135 -2.01 -5.91 15.88
CA TYR A 135 -2.41 -6.89 16.88
C TYR A 135 -1.94 -8.31 16.52
N LEU A 136 -2.17 -8.76 15.30
CA LEU A 136 -1.80 -10.11 14.84
C LEU A 136 -0.28 -10.32 14.87
N GLU A 137 0.48 -9.34 14.45
CA GLU A 137 1.94 -9.33 14.46
C GLU A 137 2.48 -9.50 15.89
N ALA A 138 2.10 -8.59 16.80
CA ALA A 138 2.52 -8.67 18.19
C ALA A 138 2.05 -9.97 18.85
N LYS A 139 0.80 -10.40 18.60
CA LYS A 139 0.24 -11.65 19.13
C LYS A 139 1.10 -12.86 18.72
N SER A 140 1.58 -12.89 17.47
CA SER A 140 2.43 -14.00 17.00
C SER A 140 3.77 -14.08 17.74
N VAL A 141 4.37 -12.92 18.07
CA VAL A 141 5.59 -12.85 18.91
C VAL A 141 5.29 -13.28 20.33
N LEU A 142 4.22 -12.75 20.94
CA LEU A 142 3.85 -13.02 22.32
C LEU A 142 3.49 -14.48 22.55
N ASP A 143 2.80 -15.11 21.63
CA ASP A 143 2.49 -16.54 21.69
C ASP A 143 3.74 -17.41 21.64
N LYS A 144 4.70 -17.07 20.76
CA LYS A 144 5.95 -17.81 20.62
C LYS A 144 6.83 -17.71 21.87
N ILE A 145 6.82 -16.58 22.60
CA ILE A 145 7.54 -16.43 23.87
C ILE A 145 6.73 -16.85 25.10
N GLY A 146 5.51 -17.33 24.91
CA GLY A 146 4.63 -17.79 25.98
C GLY A 146 4.20 -16.68 26.95
N CYS A 147 3.97 -15.48 26.45
CA CYS A 147 3.60 -14.27 27.22
C CYS A 147 4.56 -13.95 28.37
N LYS A 148 5.85 -14.22 28.22
CA LYS A 148 6.89 -13.93 29.24
C LYS A 148 8.18 -13.47 28.57
N GLY A 149 8.87 -12.52 29.21
CA GLY A 149 10.17 -12.03 28.74
C GLY A 149 10.10 -10.60 28.24
N ASN A 150 11.00 -10.27 27.32
CA ASN A 150 11.15 -8.89 26.86
C ASN A 150 11.06 -8.80 25.35
N VAL A 151 10.41 -7.75 24.87
CA VAL A 151 10.29 -7.46 23.44
C VAL A 151 10.84 -6.07 23.12
N VAL A 152 11.16 -5.85 21.86
CA VAL A 152 11.44 -4.54 21.28
C VAL A 152 10.45 -4.30 20.13
N ILE A 153 10.12 -3.02 19.90
CA ILE A 153 9.22 -2.60 18.82
C ILE A 153 10.00 -1.68 17.87
N ILE A 154 9.98 -2.01 16.59
CA ILE A 154 10.59 -1.19 15.54
C ILE A 154 9.45 -0.58 14.72
N GLU A 155 9.26 0.74 14.87
CA GLU A 155 8.13 1.46 14.32
C GLU A 155 8.41 2.03 12.92
N GLY A 156 7.33 2.25 12.17
CA GLY A 156 7.35 3.03 10.95
C GLY A 156 7.55 4.53 11.17
N PRO A 157 7.47 5.35 10.09
CA PRO A 157 7.58 6.80 10.19
C PRO A 157 6.53 7.40 11.13
N VAL A 158 6.98 8.18 12.08
CA VAL A 158 6.10 8.84 13.06
C VAL A 158 5.13 9.77 12.35
N GLY A 159 3.83 9.66 12.67
CA GLY A 159 2.78 10.47 12.06
C GLY A 159 2.09 9.80 10.84
N GLN A 160 2.59 8.67 10.37
CA GLN A 160 1.91 7.89 9.36
C GLN A 160 0.83 7.00 9.98
N SER A 161 -0.32 6.87 9.32
CA SER A 161 -1.46 6.12 9.87
C SER A 161 -1.14 4.65 10.16
N ALA A 162 -0.34 4.01 9.31
CA ALA A 162 0.05 2.62 9.50
C ALA A 162 0.90 2.45 10.78
N GLN A 163 1.88 3.33 11.01
CA GLN A 163 2.66 3.33 12.26
C GLN A 163 1.75 3.50 13.48
N ILE A 164 0.87 4.50 13.47
CA ILE A 164 -0.04 4.80 14.59
C ILE A 164 -0.95 3.62 14.90
N GLN A 165 -1.60 3.05 13.88
CA GLN A 165 -2.57 1.98 14.04
C GLN A 165 -1.91 0.64 14.39
N ARG A 166 -0.75 0.31 13.78
CA ARG A 166 0.01 -0.90 14.13
C ARG A 166 0.51 -0.83 15.56
N LEU A 167 0.99 0.32 16.03
CA LEU A 167 1.38 0.51 17.43
C LEU A 167 0.19 0.36 18.39
N GLU A 168 -1.00 0.87 18.02
CA GLU A 168 -2.23 0.64 18.78
C GLU A 168 -2.56 -0.85 18.87
N GLY A 169 -2.46 -1.58 17.75
CA GLY A 169 -2.63 -3.03 17.70
C GLY A 169 -1.61 -3.78 18.56
N ASN A 170 -0.33 -3.40 18.46
CA ASN A 170 0.73 -3.98 19.30
C ASN A 170 0.43 -3.81 20.79
N LYS A 171 0.01 -2.59 21.21
CA LYS A 171 -0.36 -2.32 22.61
C LYS A 171 -1.56 -3.13 23.07
N LYS A 172 -2.56 -3.37 22.21
CA LYS A 172 -3.70 -4.23 22.53
C LYS A 172 -3.25 -5.67 22.80
N ALA A 173 -2.38 -6.24 21.97
CA ALA A 173 -1.85 -7.58 22.17
C ALA A 173 -0.97 -7.67 23.43
N LEU A 174 -0.12 -6.68 23.68
CA LEU A 174 0.73 -6.60 24.88
C LEU A 174 -0.08 -6.52 26.16
N ALA A 175 -1.24 -5.87 26.16
CA ALA A 175 -2.12 -5.80 27.34
C ALA A 175 -2.66 -7.18 27.78
N GLU A 176 -2.68 -8.17 26.88
CA GLU A 176 -3.06 -9.55 27.21
C GLU A 176 -1.91 -10.34 27.88
N CYS A 177 -0.67 -9.81 27.82
CA CYS A 177 0.53 -10.47 28.32
C CYS A 177 1.28 -9.59 29.34
N PRO A 178 0.76 -9.37 30.57
CA PRO A 178 1.30 -8.42 31.54
C PRO A 178 2.72 -8.76 32.05
N ASP A 179 3.18 -10.00 31.86
CA ASP A 179 4.53 -10.42 32.21
C ASP A 179 5.58 -10.14 31.12
N VAL A 180 5.18 -9.52 30.01
CA VAL A 180 6.07 -9.08 28.93
C VAL A 180 6.44 -7.62 29.14
N LYS A 181 7.74 -7.31 29.01
CA LYS A 181 8.25 -5.94 29.07
C LYS A 181 8.68 -5.48 27.68
N VAL A 182 8.30 -4.28 27.30
CA VAL A 182 8.88 -3.58 26.16
C VAL A 182 10.16 -2.90 26.67
N LEU A 183 11.32 -3.31 26.15
CA LEU A 183 12.61 -2.73 26.50
C LEU A 183 12.88 -1.45 25.72
N GLU A 184 12.56 -1.48 24.43
CA GLU A 184 12.81 -0.38 23.50
C GLU A 184 11.67 -0.28 22.49
N ASP A 185 11.37 0.94 22.06
CA ASP A 185 10.33 1.27 21.11
C ASP A 185 10.75 2.52 20.32
N GLN A 186 11.20 2.35 19.06
CA GLN A 186 11.72 3.45 18.24
C GLN A 186 11.41 3.24 16.75
N THR A 187 11.37 4.35 16.02
CA THR A 187 11.17 4.33 14.56
C THR A 187 12.45 3.96 13.82
N ALA A 188 12.29 3.17 12.74
CA ALA A 188 13.30 2.94 11.71
C ALA A 188 12.73 3.21 10.30
N ASN A 189 11.67 4.03 10.19
CA ASN A 189 11.18 4.66 8.96
C ASN A 189 10.90 3.68 7.79
N TRP A 190 10.43 2.45 8.07
CA TRP A 190 10.26 1.35 7.11
C TRP A 190 11.58 0.89 6.47
N SER A 191 12.73 1.30 6.98
CA SER A 191 14.06 1.06 6.42
C SER A 191 14.72 -0.16 7.04
N ARG A 192 15.11 -1.15 6.21
CA ARG A 192 15.88 -2.33 6.64
C ARG A 192 17.21 -1.93 7.28
N ALA A 193 17.93 -0.99 6.65
CA ALA A 193 19.24 -0.55 7.13
C ALA A 193 19.17 0.21 8.46
N GLU A 194 18.14 1.08 8.64
CA GLU A 194 17.95 1.79 9.92
C GLU A 194 17.56 0.80 11.02
N ALA A 195 16.68 -0.16 10.74
CA ALA A 195 16.29 -1.20 11.67
C ALA A 195 17.45 -2.11 12.06
N GLN A 196 18.34 -2.46 11.11
CA GLN A 196 19.56 -3.19 11.42
C GLN A 196 20.44 -2.43 12.41
N THR A 197 20.74 -1.16 12.12
CA THR A 197 21.55 -0.31 13.01
C THR A 197 20.91 -0.17 14.39
N LEU A 198 19.59 0.03 14.44
CA LEU A 198 18.85 0.14 15.68
C LEU A 198 18.95 -1.13 16.52
N MET A 199 18.75 -2.29 15.88
CA MET A 199 18.81 -3.59 16.55
C MET A 199 20.23 -3.95 17.02
N GLU A 200 21.29 -3.62 16.27
CA GLU A 200 22.69 -3.77 16.70
C GLU A 200 22.96 -3.01 18.01
N ASN A 201 22.45 -1.77 18.12
CA ASN A 201 22.54 -0.96 19.33
C ASN A 201 21.78 -1.63 20.49
N TRP A 202 20.57 -2.13 20.27
CA TRP A 202 19.74 -2.76 21.30
C TRP A 202 20.31 -4.09 21.78
N LEU A 203 20.90 -4.91 20.89
CA LEU A 203 21.60 -6.14 21.28
C LEU A 203 22.80 -5.84 22.19
N THR A 204 23.46 -4.70 21.97
CA THR A 204 24.57 -4.25 22.82
C THR A 204 24.08 -3.69 24.16
N ALA A 205 22.98 -2.93 24.16
CA ALA A 205 22.42 -2.33 25.38
C ALA A 205 21.73 -3.36 26.30
N HIS A 206 21.13 -4.40 25.72
CA HIS A 206 20.35 -5.43 26.41
C HIS A 206 20.88 -6.86 26.12
N PRO A 207 22.13 -7.19 26.49
CA PRO A 207 22.74 -8.47 26.13
C PRO A 207 21.96 -9.65 26.72
N ASN A 208 21.52 -10.58 25.85
CA ASN A 208 20.72 -11.78 26.19
C ASN A 208 19.36 -11.50 26.87
N GLN A 209 18.82 -10.29 26.74
CA GLN A 209 17.54 -9.94 27.36
C GLN A 209 16.38 -9.89 26.39
N ILE A 210 16.62 -9.71 25.09
CA ILE A 210 15.57 -9.58 24.07
C ILE A 210 15.10 -10.99 23.67
N ASN A 211 13.80 -11.25 23.80
CA ASN A 211 13.17 -12.52 23.44
C ASN A 211 12.31 -12.39 22.17
N GLY A 212 11.73 -11.20 21.95
CA GLY A 212 10.86 -10.94 20.80
C GLY A 212 11.14 -9.60 20.11
N ILE A 213 10.92 -9.56 18.82
CA ILE A 213 11.10 -8.41 17.95
C ILE A 213 9.82 -8.22 17.15
N ILE A 214 9.16 -7.09 17.36
CA ILE A 214 7.95 -6.67 16.65
C ILE A 214 8.39 -5.60 15.65
N GLY A 215 8.51 -5.95 14.38
CA GLY A 215 8.90 -5.02 13.33
C GLY A 215 7.71 -4.62 12.51
N GLN A 216 7.16 -3.41 12.70
CA GLN A 216 5.90 -2.96 12.08
C GLN A 216 5.82 -3.10 10.55
N ASN A 217 6.92 -3.52 9.89
CA ASN A 217 6.92 -4.09 8.56
C ASN A 217 8.02 -5.15 8.39
N ASP A 218 7.96 -5.90 7.29
CA ASP A 218 8.93 -6.95 6.97
C ASP A 218 10.34 -6.43 6.73
N GLU A 219 10.50 -5.27 6.11
CA GLU A 219 11.83 -4.69 5.86
C GLU A 219 12.58 -4.45 7.18
N MET A 220 11.89 -3.89 8.18
CA MET A 220 12.50 -3.66 9.50
C MET A 220 12.72 -4.97 10.26
N ALA A 221 11.79 -5.93 10.18
CA ALA A 221 11.99 -7.25 10.77
C ALA A 221 13.20 -7.98 10.17
N LEU A 222 13.39 -7.88 8.83
CA LEU A 222 14.56 -8.42 8.13
C LEU A 222 15.86 -7.71 8.55
N GLY A 223 15.84 -6.39 8.71
CA GLY A 223 16.99 -5.64 9.25
C GLY A 223 17.38 -6.12 10.65
N ALA A 224 16.39 -6.38 11.51
CA ALA A 224 16.65 -6.96 12.83
C ALA A 224 17.24 -8.38 12.75
N ILE A 225 16.78 -9.22 11.81
CA ILE A 225 17.36 -10.54 11.54
C ILE A 225 18.83 -10.42 11.11
N GLU A 226 19.16 -9.47 10.25
CA GLU A 226 20.54 -9.22 9.82
C GLU A 226 21.44 -8.82 11.00
N ALA A 227 20.96 -7.95 11.89
CA ALA A 227 21.69 -7.57 13.12
C ALA A 227 21.91 -8.77 14.05
N VAL A 228 20.90 -9.62 14.26
CA VAL A 228 21.02 -10.85 15.06
C VAL A 228 22.06 -11.80 14.48
N LYS A 229 22.06 -12.02 13.15
CA LYS A 229 23.05 -12.83 12.45
C LYS A 229 24.45 -12.24 12.54
N ALA A 230 24.60 -10.93 12.38
CA ALA A 230 25.88 -10.23 12.50
C ALA A 230 26.48 -10.32 13.91
N ALA A 231 25.65 -10.38 14.94
CA ALA A 231 26.05 -10.62 16.32
C ALA A 231 26.44 -12.09 16.63
N GLY A 232 26.32 -12.99 15.63
CA GLY A 232 26.60 -14.43 15.80
C GLY A 232 25.54 -15.17 16.63
N LEU A 233 24.33 -14.61 16.77
CA LEU A 233 23.25 -15.19 17.54
C LEU A 233 22.36 -16.06 16.64
N ASP A 234 21.71 -17.06 17.22
CA ASP A 234 20.73 -17.88 16.50
C ASP A 234 19.40 -17.13 16.36
N VAL A 235 19.02 -16.78 15.14
CA VAL A 235 17.77 -16.08 14.81
C VAL A 235 16.55 -16.84 15.35
N LYS A 236 16.59 -18.17 15.35
CA LYS A 236 15.46 -19.00 15.81
C LYS A 236 15.23 -18.96 17.31
N SER A 237 16.20 -18.42 18.07
CA SER A 237 16.04 -18.16 19.51
C SER A 237 15.19 -16.92 19.81
N PHE A 238 14.90 -16.11 18.80
CA PHE A 238 14.02 -14.94 18.90
C PHE A 238 12.64 -15.24 18.32
N ALA A 239 11.61 -14.58 18.86
CA ALA A 239 10.32 -14.48 18.22
C ALA A 239 10.30 -13.19 17.37
N ILE A 240 10.24 -13.30 16.05
CA ILE A 240 10.30 -12.15 15.14
C ILE A 240 9.06 -12.13 14.28
N ALA A 241 8.44 -10.97 14.15
CA ALA A 241 7.30 -10.78 13.26
C ALA A 241 7.44 -9.51 12.42
N GLY A 242 6.81 -9.54 11.25
CA GLY A 242 6.70 -8.40 10.33
C GLY A 242 5.34 -8.37 9.64
N ILE A 243 5.15 -7.38 8.80
CA ILE A 243 3.94 -7.14 8.00
C ILE A 243 4.40 -6.79 6.59
N ASP A 244 3.70 -7.19 5.57
CA ASP A 244 3.66 -6.91 4.15
C ASP A 244 3.72 -8.19 3.28
N GLY A 245 4.43 -9.24 3.71
CA GLY A 245 4.66 -10.42 2.88
C GLY A 245 5.61 -10.13 1.71
N VAL A 246 6.68 -9.34 1.92
CA VAL A 246 7.69 -9.10 0.87
C VAL A 246 8.49 -10.36 0.58
N THR A 247 9.13 -10.40 -0.56
CA THR A 247 9.77 -11.62 -1.08
C THR A 247 10.79 -12.23 -0.11
N ASP A 248 11.64 -11.42 0.50
CA ASP A 248 12.64 -11.91 1.45
C ASP A 248 12.02 -12.37 2.76
N ALA A 249 10.94 -11.70 3.23
CA ALA A 249 10.21 -12.14 4.41
C ALA A 249 9.51 -13.48 4.18
N LEU A 250 8.91 -13.71 3.01
CA LEU A 250 8.37 -15.03 2.65
C LEU A 250 9.44 -16.12 2.71
N ARG A 251 10.67 -15.84 2.26
CA ARG A 251 11.82 -16.77 2.37
C ARG A 251 12.22 -17.00 3.83
N ALA A 252 12.25 -15.95 4.66
CA ALA A 252 12.56 -16.04 6.08
C ALA A 252 11.49 -16.80 6.85
N VAL A 253 10.20 -16.61 6.53
CA VAL A 253 9.09 -17.42 7.08
C VAL A 253 9.26 -18.88 6.71
N LYS A 254 9.55 -19.19 5.45
CA LYS A 254 9.83 -20.56 5.00
C LYS A 254 11.03 -21.20 5.72
N ALA A 255 12.05 -20.40 6.06
CA ALA A 255 13.19 -20.84 6.85
C ALA A 255 12.90 -20.97 8.35
N GLY A 256 11.74 -20.52 8.82
CA GLY A 256 11.34 -20.51 10.24
C GLY A 256 12.06 -19.44 11.07
N GLU A 257 12.52 -18.38 10.43
CA GLU A 257 13.25 -17.27 11.07
C GLU A 257 12.31 -16.17 11.59
N MET A 258 11.15 -16.00 10.97
CA MET A 258 10.14 -15.02 11.38
C MET A 258 8.70 -15.47 11.03
N THR A 259 7.72 -14.68 11.46
CA THR A 259 6.34 -14.70 10.96
C THR A 259 6.06 -13.40 10.19
N SER A 260 5.11 -13.44 9.26
CA SER A 260 4.68 -12.23 8.54
C SER A 260 3.17 -12.25 8.31
N ILE A 261 2.59 -11.06 8.20
CA ILE A 261 1.19 -10.85 7.83
C ILE A 261 1.17 -10.18 6.45
N LEU A 262 0.68 -10.91 5.45
CA LEU A 262 0.61 -10.39 4.08
C LEU A 262 -0.40 -9.23 3.97
N GLN A 263 0.08 -8.13 3.40
CA GLN A 263 -0.74 -7.03 2.89
C GLN A 263 -0.84 -7.15 1.36
N ASP A 264 -2.04 -7.25 0.81
CA ASP A 264 -2.20 -7.36 -0.65
C ASP A 264 -2.08 -6.00 -1.33
N ALA A 265 -0.84 -5.63 -1.67
CA ALA A 265 -0.52 -4.39 -2.39
C ALA A 265 -1.23 -4.32 -3.76
N ARG A 266 -1.39 -5.46 -4.46
CA ARG A 266 -2.08 -5.52 -5.75
C ARG A 266 -3.55 -5.16 -5.60
N ALA A 267 -4.23 -5.75 -4.63
CA ALA A 267 -5.64 -5.46 -4.39
C ALA A 267 -5.87 -4.00 -4.03
N GLN A 268 -5.02 -3.42 -3.17
CA GLN A 268 -5.09 -2.01 -2.81
C GLN A 268 -4.88 -1.09 -4.01
N ALA A 269 -3.87 -1.37 -4.83
CA ALA A 269 -3.52 -0.55 -5.99
C ALA A 269 -4.61 -0.61 -7.08
N GLN A 270 -4.99 -1.81 -7.50
CA GLN A 270 -5.96 -1.98 -8.58
C GLN A 270 -7.35 -1.52 -8.17
N GLY A 271 -7.75 -1.74 -6.93
CA GLY A 271 -9.02 -1.22 -6.41
C GLY A 271 -9.06 0.30 -6.37
N ALA A 272 -7.96 0.94 -5.95
CA ALA A 272 -7.87 2.40 -5.96
C ALA A 272 -7.93 2.95 -7.39
N LEU A 273 -7.32 2.27 -8.37
CA LEU A 273 -7.35 2.70 -9.76
C LEU A 273 -8.74 2.54 -10.38
N ASP A 274 -9.44 1.43 -10.14
CA ASP A 274 -10.85 1.27 -10.58
C ASP A 274 -11.73 2.39 -10.03
N LEU A 275 -11.59 2.75 -8.75
CA LEU A 275 -12.34 3.85 -8.14
C LEU A 275 -11.94 5.22 -8.71
N ALA A 276 -10.66 5.43 -9.01
CA ALA A 276 -10.20 6.67 -9.63
C ALA A 276 -10.81 6.83 -11.04
N ILE A 277 -10.83 5.77 -11.85
CA ILE A 277 -11.45 5.77 -13.18
C ILE A 277 -12.97 6.00 -13.06
N PHE A 278 -13.64 5.28 -12.15
CA PHE A 278 -15.08 5.45 -11.91
C PHE A 278 -15.46 6.89 -11.59
N ASN A 279 -14.69 7.57 -10.75
CA ASN A 279 -14.94 8.95 -10.39
C ASN A 279 -14.58 9.93 -11.51
N ALA A 280 -13.47 9.69 -12.23
CA ALA A 280 -13.11 10.46 -13.42
C ALA A 280 -14.18 10.40 -14.52
N ARG A 281 -14.85 9.24 -14.66
CA ARG A 281 -15.96 9.01 -15.60
C ARG A 281 -17.35 9.34 -15.02
N LYS A 282 -17.40 9.97 -13.85
CA LYS A 282 -18.67 10.37 -13.18
C LYS A 282 -19.65 9.20 -12.99
N GLY A 283 -19.12 8.01 -12.71
CA GLY A 283 -19.90 6.81 -12.45
C GLY A 283 -20.19 5.92 -13.65
N ASP A 284 -19.77 6.30 -14.86
CA ASP A 284 -19.93 5.48 -16.06
C ASP A 284 -18.67 4.59 -16.26
N TYR A 285 -18.52 3.59 -15.39
CA TYR A 285 -17.41 2.65 -15.43
C TYR A 285 -17.77 1.35 -14.69
N LYS A 286 -17.33 0.24 -15.25
CA LYS A 286 -17.34 -1.08 -14.60
C LYS A 286 -15.90 -1.47 -14.28
N PRO A 287 -15.61 -1.95 -13.06
CA PRO A 287 -14.25 -2.29 -12.67
C PRO A 287 -13.68 -3.39 -13.56
N GLU A 288 -12.42 -3.24 -13.93
CA GLU A 288 -11.71 -4.18 -14.82
C GLU A 288 -10.77 -5.11 -14.05
N SER A 289 -10.43 -4.79 -12.81
CA SER A 289 -9.63 -5.67 -11.97
C SER A 289 -10.48 -6.83 -11.41
N ASP A 290 -9.85 -7.97 -11.19
CA ASP A 290 -10.48 -9.16 -10.64
C ASP A 290 -10.63 -9.15 -9.11
N ILE A 291 -10.08 -8.12 -8.44
CA ILE A 291 -10.06 -8.04 -6.97
C ILE A 291 -11.48 -8.03 -6.38
N TRP A 292 -12.44 -7.43 -7.07
CA TRP A 292 -13.84 -7.31 -6.63
C TRP A 292 -14.59 -8.65 -6.65
N THR A 293 -14.05 -9.64 -7.36
CA THR A 293 -14.56 -11.02 -7.37
C THR A 293 -13.71 -11.95 -6.51
N THR A 294 -12.43 -11.62 -6.32
CA THR A 294 -11.49 -12.35 -5.46
C THR A 294 -11.85 -12.18 -3.98
N TYR A 295 -12.14 -10.96 -3.56
CA TYR A 295 -12.46 -10.61 -2.18
C TYR A 295 -13.98 -10.47 -1.99
N LYS A 296 -14.64 -11.56 -1.60
CA LYS A 296 -16.11 -11.62 -1.44
C LYS A 296 -16.65 -10.63 -0.41
N ASP A 297 -15.86 -10.34 0.62
CA ASP A 297 -16.22 -9.40 1.70
C ASP A 297 -15.92 -7.94 1.32
N MET A 298 -15.42 -7.70 0.12
CA MET A 298 -15.13 -6.37 -0.43
C MET A 298 -15.82 -6.19 -1.80
N PRO A 299 -17.16 -6.25 -1.88
CA PRO A 299 -17.88 -6.11 -3.13
C PRO A 299 -17.74 -4.70 -3.70
N TRP A 300 -17.81 -4.59 -5.03
CA TRP A 300 -17.73 -3.29 -5.74
C TRP A 300 -18.80 -2.26 -5.33
N ASN A 301 -20.02 -2.71 -5.04
CA ASN A 301 -21.16 -1.88 -4.62
C ASN A 301 -21.40 -0.64 -5.50
N GLY A 302 -21.08 -0.74 -6.81
CA GLY A 302 -21.19 0.37 -7.73
C GLY A 302 -20.20 1.50 -7.48
N GLY A 303 -19.07 1.25 -6.81
CA GLY A 303 -18.01 2.23 -6.55
C GLY A 303 -18.39 3.33 -5.55
N LYS A 304 -19.41 3.11 -4.71
CA LYS A 304 -20.02 4.16 -3.86
C LYS A 304 -19.59 4.12 -2.40
N ASP A 305 -18.95 3.04 -1.96
CA ASP A 305 -18.53 2.92 -0.57
C ASP A 305 -17.37 3.85 -0.26
N LYS A 306 -17.37 4.41 0.93
CA LYS A 306 -16.28 5.29 1.40
C LYS A 306 -15.02 4.51 1.73
N THR A 307 -15.13 3.23 2.08
CA THR A 307 -14.00 2.40 2.47
C THR A 307 -14.19 0.98 1.94
N TYR A 308 -13.13 0.45 1.36
CA TYR A 308 -12.99 -0.93 0.91
C TYR A 308 -11.82 -1.56 1.65
N ASN A 309 -12.11 -2.52 2.53
CA ASN A 309 -11.11 -3.15 3.37
C ASN A 309 -10.56 -4.42 2.71
N VAL A 310 -9.30 -4.37 2.30
CA VAL A 310 -8.54 -5.53 1.84
C VAL A 310 -8.15 -6.37 3.07
N PRO A 311 -8.50 -7.65 3.13
CA PRO A 311 -8.22 -8.48 4.29
C PRO A 311 -6.72 -8.76 4.46
N TRP A 312 -6.31 -8.96 5.70
CA TRP A 312 -4.98 -9.44 6.05
C TRP A 312 -4.89 -10.96 5.91
N THR A 313 -3.74 -11.47 5.48
CA THR A 313 -3.51 -12.91 5.35
C THR A 313 -2.24 -13.31 6.12
N PRO A 314 -2.36 -14.06 7.23
CA PRO A 314 -1.18 -14.61 7.90
C PRO A 314 -0.39 -15.52 6.94
N VAL A 315 0.94 -15.29 6.88
CA VAL A 315 1.83 -16.16 6.12
C VAL A 315 2.14 -17.40 6.94
N THR A 316 1.85 -18.56 6.38
CA THR A 316 2.02 -19.86 7.04
C THR A 316 2.85 -20.81 6.19
N ALA A 317 3.31 -21.91 6.77
CA ALA A 317 4.01 -22.97 6.03
C ALA A 317 3.15 -23.55 4.87
N GLU A 318 1.83 -23.46 4.98
CA GLU A 318 0.89 -24.01 3.99
C GLU A 318 0.74 -23.10 2.77
N ASN A 319 0.83 -21.76 2.93
CA ASN A 319 0.61 -20.79 1.85
C ASN A 319 1.89 -20.12 1.35
N VAL A 320 3.01 -20.17 2.06
CA VAL A 320 4.24 -19.45 1.72
C VAL A 320 4.80 -19.81 0.34
N ASP A 321 4.74 -21.07 -0.07
CA ASP A 321 5.21 -21.51 -1.38
C ASP A 321 4.35 -20.98 -2.52
N GLN A 322 3.04 -20.96 -2.33
CA GLN A 322 2.11 -20.33 -3.28
C GLN A 322 2.40 -18.83 -3.39
N LEU A 323 2.55 -18.13 -2.26
CA LEU A 323 2.86 -16.70 -2.24
C LEU A 323 4.19 -16.39 -2.94
N LEU A 324 5.24 -17.17 -2.68
CA LEU A 324 6.53 -17.04 -3.37
C LEU A 324 6.41 -17.23 -4.89
N SER A 325 5.53 -18.13 -5.35
CA SER A 325 5.33 -18.37 -6.78
C SER A 325 4.73 -17.16 -7.53
N THR A 326 4.08 -16.24 -6.82
CA THR A 326 3.51 -15.00 -7.37
C THR A 326 4.53 -13.85 -7.42
N ARG A 327 5.69 -14.00 -6.80
CA ARG A 327 6.78 -13.03 -6.77
C ARG A 327 7.77 -13.37 -7.91
N LYS A 328 7.72 -12.65 -9.01
CA LYS A 328 8.58 -12.84 -10.19
C LYS A 328 9.39 -11.59 -10.46
#